data_f61590e03dcb7e1ab52514aca044d354
#
_entry.id   f61590e03dcb7e1ab52514aca044d354
#
_cell.length_a   1.000
_cell.length_b   1.000
_cell.length_c   1.000
_cell.angle_alpha   90.00
_cell.angle_beta   90.00
_cell.angle_gamma   90.00
#
_symmetry.space_group_name_H-M   'P 1'
#
loop_
_entity.id
_entity.type
_entity.pdbx_description
1 polymer ?
#
loop_
_entity_poly.entity_id
_entity_poly.type
_entity_poly.pdbx_seq_one_letter_code
_entity_poly.pdbx_strand_id
1 'polypeptide(L)'
;MIMNSKELEEKIIQNYQGEEKMMILVFAQWCINHDLNPEEIYLKAYPDQEENSSLKEALELTVPKEEAGDVPDQTLLGVLSLFGNDDLAFIVMEEIKKMKKDS
;
A
#
# COMPACT_ATOMS: atom_id res chain seq x y z
N MET A 1 -2.46 1.04 -28.99
CA MET A 1 -2.07 -0.36 -28.84
C MET A 1 -2.32 -0.81 -27.40
N ILE A 2 -3.00 -1.92 -27.23
CA ILE A 2 -3.33 -2.44 -25.91
C ILE A 2 -2.20 -3.34 -25.43
N MET A 3 -1.61 -3.02 -24.29
CA MET A 3 -0.60 -3.86 -23.68
C MET A 3 -1.24 -5.13 -23.13
N ASN A 4 -0.62 -6.29 -23.38
CA ASN A 4 -1.07 -7.52 -22.75
C ASN A 4 -0.54 -7.58 -21.32
N SER A 5 -1.04 -8.52 -20.52
CA SER A 5 -0.66 -8.65 -19.11
C SER A 5 0.84 -8.87 -18.93
N LYS A 6 1.46 -9.61 -19.82
CA LYS A 6 2.88 -9.91 -19.75
C LYS A 6 3.74 -8.65 -19.96
N GLU A 7 3.37 -7.83 -20.94
CA GLU A 7 4.06 -6.57 -21.18
C GLU A 7 3.94 -5.62 -20.00
N LEU A 8 2.78 -5.59 -19.38
CA LEU A 8 2.54 -4.78 -18.20
C LEU A 8 3.42 -5.25 -17.03
N GLU A 9 3.51 -6.55 -16.81
CA GLU A 9 4.35 -7.11 -15.76
C GLU A 9 5.82 -6.78 -15.99
N GLU A 10 6.31 -6.91 -17.22
CA GLU A 10 7.70 -6.58 -17.55
C GLU A 10 7.98 -5.11 -17.30
N LYS A 11 7.05 -4.24 -17.64
CA LYS A 11 7.21 -2.81 -17.43
C LYS A 11 7.24 -2.47 -15.95
N ILE A 12 6.42 -3.13 -15.15
CA ILE A 12 6.42 -2.95 -13.70
C ILE A 12 7.76 -3.37 -13.12
N ILE A 13 8.29 -4.52 -13.54
CA ILE A 13 9.57 -5.01 -13.06
C ILE A 13 10.71 -4.07 -13.44
N GLN A 14 10.71 -3.54 -14.66
CA GLN A 14 11.73 -2.62 -15.12
C GLN A 14 11.73 -1.30 -14.35
N ASN A 15 10.58 -0.88 -13.89
CA ASN A 15 10.42 0.36 -13.14
C ASN A 15 10.30 0.11 -11.65
N TYR A 16 10.91 -0.97 -11.18
CA TYR A 16 10.73 -1.46 -9.81
C TYR A 16 10.90 -0.39 -8.73
N GLN A 17 11.94 0.43 -8.84
CA GLN A 17 12.20 1.45 -7.80
C GLN A 17 11.12 2.55 -7.79
N GLY A 18 10.65 2.95 -8.95
CA GLY A 18 9.56 3.91 -9.03
C GLY A 18 8.24 3.32 -8.59
N GLU A 19 8.03 2.05 -8.91
CA GLU A 19 6.80 1.35 -8.55
C GLU A 19 6.73 1.05 -7.05
N GLU A 20 7.87 0.84 -6.40
CA GLU A 20 7.90 0.66 -4.95
C GLU A 20 7.37 1.92 -4.24
N LYS A 21 7.75 3.09 -4.70
CA LYS A 21 7.21 4.35 -4.16
C LYS A 21 5.72 4.45 -4.40
N MET A 22 5.26 4.02 -5.56
CA MET A 22 3.83 3.99 -5.87
C MET A 22 3.09 3.02 -4.96
N MET A 23 3.67 1.84 -4.72
CA MET A 23 3.09 0.86 -3.81
C MET A 23 2.91 1.45 -2.41
N ILE A 24 3.95 2.12 -1.91
CA ILE A 24 3.90 2.74 -0.59
C ILE A 24 2.84 3.85 -0.55
N LEU A 25 2.72 4.62 -1.63
CA LEU A 25 1.70 5.65 -1.72
C LEU A 25 0.28 5.06 -1.69
N VAL A 26 0.07 3.98 -2.44
CA VAL A 26 -1.23 3.29 -2.45
C VAL A 26 -1.56 2.78 -1.04
N PHE A 27 -0.58 2.18 -0.37
CA PHE A 27 -0.74 1.72 1.00
C PHE A 27 -1.09 2.87 1.95
N ALA A 28 -0.32 3.96 1.88
CA ALA A 28 -0.54 5.11 2.75
C ALA A 28 -1.93 5.72 2.52
N GLN A 29 -2.34 5.86 1.26
CA GLN A 29 -3.65 6.43 0.94
C GLN A 29 -4.78 5.52 1.43
N TRP A 30 -4.61 4.19 1.30
CA TRP A 30 -5.59 3.25 1.85
C TRP A 30 -5.75 3.44 3.36
N CYS A 31 -4.64 3.60 4.08
CA CYS A 31 -4.69 3.84 5.52
C CYS A 31 -5.43 5.14 5.86
N ILE A 32 -5.11 6.22 5.14
CA ILE A 32 -5.79 7.51 5.34
C ILE A 32 -7.31 7.35 5.11
N ASN A 33 -7.69 6.64 4.05
CA ASN A 33 -9.10 6.42 3.72
C ASN A 33 -9.86 5.67 4.81
N HIS A 34 -9.16 4.88 5.61
CA HIS A 34 -9.76 4.09 6.68
C HIS A 34 -9.45 4.64 8.08
N ASP A 35 -8.93 5.87 8.15
CA ASP A 35 -8.59 6.53 9.42
C ASP A 35 -7.53 5.77 10.22
N LEU A 36 -6.63 5.08 9.52
CA LEU A 36 -5.52 4.37 10.12
C LEU A 36 -4.23 5.17 9.96
N ASN A 37 -3.30 4.97 10.91
CA ASN A 37 -1.99 5.61 10.83
C ASN A 37 -1.04 4.70 10.04
N PRO A 38 -0.60 5.13 8.83
CA PRO A 38 0.28 4.28 8.00
C PRO A 38 1.59 3.91 8.68
N GLU A 39 2.15 4.82 9.48
CA GLU A 39 3.40 4.54 10.18
C GLU A 39 3.23 3.42 11.21
N GLU A 40 2.14 3.43 11.96
CA GLU A 40 1.85 2.38 12.94
C GLU A 40 1.64 1.03 12.27
N ILE A 41 0.88 1.00 11.19
CA ILE A 41 0.62 -0.24 10.46
C ILE A 41 1.93 -0.80 9.89
N TYR A 42 2.76 0.08 9.32
CA TYR A 42 4.04 -0.31 8.75
C TYR A 42 4.98 -0.88 9.82
N LEU A 43 5.01 -0.27 11.00
CA LEU A 43 5.85 -0.75 12.11
C LEU A 43 5.39 -2.09 12.64
N LYS A 44 4.11 -2.41 12.58
CA LYS A 44 3.61 -3.72 12.96
C LYS A 44 4.18 -4.81 12.07
N ALA A 45 4.33 -4.51 10.78
CA ALA A 45 4.89 -5.46 9.82
C ALA A 45 6.42 -5.54 9.93
N TYR A 46 7.07 -4.41 10.17
CA TYR A 46 8.52 -4.29 10.18
C TYR A 46 9.00 -3.57 11.44
N PRO A 47 8.90 -4.21 12.61
CA PRO A 47 9.19 -3.54 13.89
C PRO A 47 10.65 -3.13 14.08
N ASP A 48 11.56 -3.75 13.34
CA ASP A 48 12.99 -3.45 13.43
C ASP A 48 13.42 -2.31 12.52
N GLN A 49 12.52 -1.80 11.69
CA GLN A 49 12.85 -0.69 10.82
C GLN A 49 12.64 0.64 11.54
N GLU A 50 13.64 1.47 11.46
CA GLU A 50 13.52 2.85 11.91
C GLU A 50 12.75 3.64 10.84
N GLU A 51 12.80 4.94 10.87
CA GLU A 51 12.11 5.79 9.92
C GLU A 51 12.28 5.34 8.46
N ASN A 52 11.15 5.17 7.78
CA ASN A 52 11.17 4.89 6.35
C ASN A 52 10.93 6.19 5.59
N SER A 53 11.97 6.71 4.93
CA SER A 53 11.87 7.96 4.20
C SER A 53 10.89 7.88 3.03
N SER A 54 10.78 6.72 2.39
CA SER A 54 9.80 6.53 1.32
C SER A 54 8.38 6.64 1.84
N LEU A 55 8.13 6.13 3.03
CA LEU A 55 6.80 6.25 3.65
C LEU A 55 6.49 7.71 3.99
N LYS A 56 7.47 8.45 4.50
CA LYS A 56 7.29 9.87 4.79
C LYS A 56 6.98 10.67 3.53
N GLU A 57 7.70 10.40 2.45
CA GLU A 57 7.45 11.04 1.17
C GLU A 57 6.04 10.72 0.67
N ALA A 58 5.64 9.46 0.80
CA ALA A 58 4.31 9.05 0.39
C ALA A 58 3.22 9.76 1.20
N LEU A 59 3.44 9.91 2.50
CA LEU A 59 2.47 10.61 3.35
C LEU A 59 2.25 12.05 2.93
N GLU A 60 3.30 12.72 2.47
CA GLU A 60 3.19 14.07 1.95
C GLU A 60 2.36 14.15 0.67
N LEU A 61 2.28 13.06 -0.06
CA LEU A 61 1.53 12.99 -1.32
C LEU A 61 0.10 12.51 -1.14
N THR A 62 -0.25 11.97 0.04
CA THR A 62 -1.63 11.55 0.29
C THR A 62 -2.55 12.76 0.42
N VAL A 63 -3.83 12.52 0.12
CA VAL A 63 -4.86 13.55 0.24
C VAL A 63 -5.91 13.10 1.26
N PRO A 64 -6.72 14.03 1.81
CA PRO A 64 -7.80 13.63 2.71
C PRO A 64 -8.74 12.63 2.05
N LYS A 65 -9.30 11.73 2.85
CA LYS A 65 -10.16 10.67 2.32
C LYS A 65 -11.35 11.20 1.51
N GLU A 66 -11.81 12.39 1.83
CA GLU A 66 -12.93 13.02 1.12
C GLU A 66 -12.55 13.42 -0.31
N GLU A 67 -11.27 13.62 -0.57
CA GLU A 67 -10.77 14.01 -1.89
C GLU A 67 -10.18 12.83 -2.66
N ALA A 68 -9.87 11.75 -1.95
CA ALA A 68 -9.23 10.58 -2.55
C ALA A 68 -10.26 9.68 -3.23
N GLY A 69 -9.81 9.00 -4.27
CA GLY A 69 -10.58 7.89 -4.81
C GLY A 69 -10.46 6.68 -3.89
N ASP A 70 -11.41 5.76 -4.02
CA ASP A 70 -11.39 4.53 -3.25
C ASP A 70 -10.19 3.65 -3.63
N VAL A 71 -9.55 3.05 -2.64
CA VAL A 71 -8.51 2.05 -2.86
C VAL A 71 -9.07 0.71 -2.41
N PRO A 72 -9.48 -0.16 -3.34
CA PRO A 72 -10.04 -1.46 -2.94
C PRO A 72 -9.04 -2.29 -2.17
N ASP A 73 -9.53 -3.00 -1.15
CA ASP A 73 -8.68 -3.85 -0.30
C ASP A 73 -7.87 -4.85 -1.13
N GLN A 74 -8.52 -5.47 -2.10
CA GLN A 74 -7.86 -6.48 -2.93
C GLN A 74 -6.79 -5.90 -3.83
N THR A 75 -6.99 -4.68 -4.28
CA THR A 75 -5.98 -3.98 -5.08
C THR A 75 -4.73 -3.75 -4.24
N LEU A 76 -4.89 -3.28 -3.01
CA LEU A 76 -3.77 -3.06 -2.12
C LEU A 76 -3.04 -4.38 -1.82
N LEU A 77 -3.80 -5.42 -1.45
CA LEU A 77 -3.20 -6.71 -1.13
C LEU A 77 -2.44 -7.29 -2.31
N GLY A 78 -3.00 -7.15 -3.52
CA GLY A 78 -2.33 -7.61 -4.73
C GLY A 78 -1.03 -6.88 -5.00
N VAL A 79 -1.03 -5.56 -4.83
CA VAL A 79 0.17 -4.75 -5.03
C VAL A 79 1.25 -5.10 -3.99
N LEU A 80 0.88 -5.24 -2.73
CA LEU A 80 1.82 -5.62 -1.68
C LEU A 80 2.45 -6.98 -1.96
N SER A 81 1.63 -7.93 -2.38
CA SER A 81 2.11 -9.27 -2.72
C SER A 81 3.04 -9.24 -3.92
N LEU A 82 2.73 -8.44 -4.93
CA LEU A 82 3.56 -8.29 -6.12
C LEU A 82 4.97 -7.83 -5.78
N PHE A 83 5.11 -6.97 -4.79
CA PHE A 83 6.42 -6.46 -4.37
C PHE A 83 7.04 -7.26 -3.23
N GLY A 84 6.47 -8.41 -2.90
CA GLY A 84 7.03 -9.28 -1.87
C GLY A 84 6.85 -8.78 -0.45
N ASN A 85 5.91 -7.86 -0.22
CA ASN A 85 5.62 -7.32 1.11
C ASN A 85 4.53 -8.12 1.80
N ASP A 86 4.77 -9.43 1.92
CA ASP A 86 3.79 -10.35 2.49
C ASP A 86 3.48 -10.06 3.97
N ASP A 87 4.49 -9.63 4.71
CA ASP A 87 4.31 -9.26 6.12
C ASP A 87 3.35 -8.07 6.24
N LEU A 88 3.54 -7.08 5.41
CA LEU A 88 2.66 -5.91 5.41
C LEU A 88 1.26 -6.28 4.94
N ALA A 89 1.17 -7.13 3.92
CA ALA A 89 -0.13 -7.63 3.45
C ALA A 89 -0.88 -8.35 4.57
N PHE A 90 -0.17 -9.14 5.36
CA PHE A 90 -0.77 -9.85 6.49
C PHE A 90 -1.36 -8.87 7.51
N ILE A 91 -0.61 -7.83 7.86
CA ILE A 91 -1.09 -6.82 8.82
C ILE A 91 -2.30 -6.07 8.25
N VAL A 92 -2.27 -5.73 6.97
CA VAL A 92 -3.42 -5.10 6.30
C VAL A 92 -4.65 -6.01 6.37
N MET A 93 -4.48 -7.30 6.13
CA MET A 93 -5.57 -8.26 6.25
C MET A 93 -6.16 -8.30 7.67
N GLU A 94 -5.30 -8.22 8.69
CA GLU A 94 -5.75 -8.18 10.06
C GLU A 94 -6.61 -6.93 10.34
N GLU A 95 -6.19 -5.79 9.81
CA GLU A 95 -6.94 -4.55 9.96
C GLU A 95 -8.29 -4.62 9.24
N ILE A 96 -8.33 -5.25 8.07
CA ILE A 96 -9.58 -5.45 7.33
C ILE A 96 -10.55 -6.31 8.16
N LYS A 97 -10.05 -7.37 8.77
CA LYS A 97 -10.87 -8.23 9.62
C LYS A 97 -11.45 -7.47 10.80
N LYS A 98 -10.65 -6.61 11.41
CA LYS A 98 -11.12 -5.78 12.53
C LYS A 98 -12.24 -4.84 12.11
N MET A 99 -12.11 -4.23 10.95
CA MET A 99 -13.13 -3.33 10.42
C MET A 99 -14.45 -4.06 10.17
N LYS A 100 -14.38 -5.25 9.60
CA LYS A 100 -15.58 -6.05 9.33
C LYS A 100 -16.25 -6.50 10.62
N LYS A 101 -15.45 -6.77 11.65
CA LYS A 101 -15.97 -7.23 12.93
C LYS A 101 -16.70 -6.12 13.68
N ASP A 102 -16.27 -4.89 13.49
CA ASP A 102 -16.84 -3.73 14.16
C ASP A 102 -18.03 -3.12 13.42
N SER A 103 -18.34 -3.61 12.24
CA SER A 103 -19.48 -3.10 11.45
C SER A 103 -20.77 -3.96 11.67
#